data_a689affa9420408c35c718b3f2940051
#
_entry.id   a689affa9420408c35c718b3f2940051
#
_cell.length_a   1.000
_cell.length_b   1.000
_cell.length_c   1.000
_cell.angle_alpha   90.00
_cell.angle_beta   90.00
_cell.angle_gamma   90.00
#
_symmetry.space_group_name_H-M   'P 1'
#
loop_
_entity.id
_entity.type
_entity.pdbx_description
1 polymer ?
#
loop_
_entity_poly.entity_id
_entity_poly.type
_entity_poly.pdbx_seq_one_letter_code
_entity_poly.pdbx_strand_id
1 'polypeptide(L)'
;MDQLKVWLTTEVMGNELWRVLVLLGGVLGGLIAGKLARYFLEKAGAAMAGQGRQVRGTLFQALGKAAVPALFVWGLSLGMNALVLPERFADWAASGMEVLGILAVGYVLYVLIDVVDAWMMMWAGKTASKLDDMLVPMVRKSLRVTLVILVVAQVGQSLSDKPVSSILAGLGVGSLAVALAAKDTVSNFFGSLVILSDKPFELGQLIKVGSTTGTVESLGFRSTRLRTLDGHLVTIPNGELANQTIENIGRRPSIRRIANLTITYDTPPEKVQEALEIAKDVLKDHEGMHPDFPPRVFFNEFNDASLNLFVIYWYHPADYWQYMAFTEKVNMELLRRFNEAGIEFAFPTQTLYLAGDPARPLTIGGLSGGGALPG
;
A
#
# COMPACT_ATOMS: atom_id res chain seq x y z
N MET A 1 -25.22 -23.70 71.72
CA MET A 1 -24.79 -22.56 70.91
C MET A 1 -23.62 -21.81 71.56
N ASP A 2 -23.49 -21.78 72.85
CA ASP A 2 -22.42 -21.03 73.51
C ASP A 2 -20.96 -21.60 73.34
N GLN A 3 -20.90 -22.95 73.32
CA GLN A 3 -19.57 -23.57 73.06
C GLN A 3 -18.98 -23.25 71.65
N LEU A 4 -19.83 -23.14 70.63
CA LEU A 4 -19.39 -22.79 69.30
C LEU A 4 -18.91 -21.34 69.23
N LYS A 5 -19.56 -20.42 69.97
CA LYS A 5 -19.09 -19.00 70.04
C LYS A 5 -17.72 -18.88 70.73
N VAL A 6 -17.50 -19.63 71.81
CA VAL A 6 -16.23 -19.68 72.50
C VAL A 6 -15.11 -20.21 71.59
N TRP A 7 -15.37 -21.23 70.82
CA TRP A 7 -14.38 -21.75 69.84
C TRP A 7 -14.05 -20.76 68.73
N LEU A 8 -15.03 -20.04 68.19
CA LEU A 8 -14.86 -19.07 67.12
C LEU A 8 -14.12 -17.80 67.55
N THR A 9 -14.15 -17.48 68.83
CA THR A 9 -13.41 -16.34 69.45
C THR A 9 -12.04 -16.73 69.98
N THR A 10 -11.60 -18.01 69.89
CA THR A 10 -10.26 -18.42 70.27
C THR A 10 -9.25 -17.75 69.36
N GLU A 11 -8.23 -17.10 69.94
CA GLU A 11 -7.17 -16.43 69.18
C GLU A 11 -6.16 -17.42 68.60
N VAL A 12 -5.95 -17.37 67.31
CA VAL A 12 -4.94 -18.11 66.56
C VAL A 12 -4.04 -17.11 65.85
N MET A 13 -2.77 -17.00 66.23
CA MET A 13 -1.80 -16.06 65.67
C MET A 13 -2.29 -14.58 65.68
N GLY A 14 -2.97 -14.16 66.75
CA GLY A 14 -3.47 -12.79 66.92
C GLY A 14 -4.76 -12.48 66.12
N ASN A 15 -5.37 -13.50 65.56
CA ASN A 15 -6.69 -13.41 64.91
C ASN A 15 -7.70 -14.36 65.52
N GLU A 16 -8.95 -13.97 65.61
CA GLU A 16 -10.02 -14.85 66.00
C GLU A 16 -10.17 -16.00 64.98
N LEU A 17 -10.44 -17.22 65.46
CA LEU A 17 -10.48 -18.44 64.63
C LEU A 17 -11.45 -18.30 63.43
N TRP A 18 -12.57 -17.59 63.62
CA TRP A 18 -13.54 -17.37 62.50
C TRP A 18 -12.89 -16.61 61.32
N ARG A 19 -11.98 -15.69 61.55
CA ARG A 19 -11.25 -14.92 60.50
C ARG A 19 -10.38 -15.85 59.66
N VAL A 20 -9.67 -16.75 60.34
CA VAL A 20 -8.83 -17.77 59.68
C VAL A 20 -9.73 -18.74 58.87
N LEU A 21 -10.88 -19.10 59.43
CA LEU A 21 -11.86 -19.93 58.71
C LEU A 21 -12.44 -19.22 57.48
N VAL A 22 -12.65 -17.90 57.54
CA VAL A 22 -13.09 -17.10 56.36
C VAL A 22 -11.99 -17.10 55.29
N LEU A 23 -10.72 -16.98 55.68
CA LEU A 23 -9.61 -17.09 54.72
C LEU A 23 -9.57 -18.45 54.03
N LEU A 24 -9.59 -19.53 54.83
CA LEU A 24 -9.57 -20.88 54.28
C LEU A 24 -10.83 -21.18 53.45
N GLY A 25 -11.99 -20.71 53.91
CA GLY A 25 -13.27 -20.81 53.18
C GLY A 25 -13.25 -20.02 51.86
N GLY A 26 -12.66 -18.82 51.86
CA GLY A 26 -12.49 -17.99 50.67
C GLY A 26 -11.56 -18.65 49.64
N VAL A 27 -10.40 -19.16 50.07
CA VAL A 27 -9.46 -19.88 49.21
C VAL A 27 -10.06 -21.16 48.62
N LEU A 28 -10.63 -22.04 49.52
CA LEU A 28 -11.21 -23.28 49.05
C LEU A 28 -12.48 -23.05 48.23
N GLY A 29 -13.32 -22.11 48.65
CA GLY A 29 -14.53 -21.71 47.92
C GLY A 29 -14.17 -21.14 46.55
N GLY A 30 -13.15 -20.27 46.45
CA GLY A 30 -12.68 -19.73 45.19
C GLY A 30 -12.14 -20.81 44.25
N LEU A 31 -11.37 -21.76 44.77
CA LEU A 31 -10.86 -22.89 43.97
C LEU A 31 -11.98 -23.83 43.51
N ILE A 32 -12.92 -24.16 44.38
CA ILE A 32 -14.06 -25.02 44.02
C ILE A 32 -14.96 -24.34 43.01
N ALA A 33 -15.31 -23.07 43.25
CA ALA A 33 -16.11 -22.27 42.31
C ALA A 33 -15.40 -22.12 40.95
N GLY A 34 -14.07 -21.88 40.97
CA GLY A 34 -13.28 -21.82 39.78
C GLY A 34 -13.26 -23.09 38.94
N LYS A 35 -13.08 -24.25 39.61
CA LYS A 35 -13.15 -25.59 38.95
C LYS A 35 -14.53 -25.91 38.42
N LEU A 36 -15.60 -25.59 39.16
CA LEU A 36 -16.96 -25.75 38.69
C LEU A 36 -17.26 -24.84 37.49
N ALA A 37 -16.92 -23.56 37.57
CA ALA A 37 -17.08 -22.63 36.47
C ALA A 37 -16.30 -23.11 35.22
N ARG A 38 -15.06 -23.54 35.39
CA ARG A 38 -14.26 -24.13 34.32
C ARG A 38 -14.97 -25.33 33.68
N TYR A 39 -15.46 -26.29 34.47
CA TYR A 39 -16.13 -27.47 33.94
C TYR A 39 -17.38 -27.13 33.12
N PHE A 40 -18.23 -26.22 33.62
CA PHE A 40 -19.44 -25.82 32.89
C PHE A 40 -19.13 -25.00 31.65
N LEU A 41 -18.19 -24.08 31.73
CA LEU A 41 -17.79 -23.24 30.61
C LEU A 41 -17.08 -24.04 29.51
N GLU A 42 -16.15 -24.93 29.85
CA GLU A 42 -15.50 -25.81 28.88
C GLU A 42 -16.48 -26.75 28.19
N LYS A 43 -17.46 -27.32 28.95
CA LYS A 43 -18.51 -28.16 28.38
C LYS A 43 -19.43 -27.38 27.45
N ALA A 44 -19.82 -26.16 27.82
CA ALA A 44 -20.62 -25.29 26.99
C ALA A 44 -19.83 -24.88 25.73
N GLY A 45 -18.54 -24.58 25.89
CA GLY A 45 -17.63 -24.24 24.78
C GLY A 45 -17.48 -25.39 23.78
N ALA A 46 -17.31 -26.63 24.26
CA ALA A 46 -17.21 -27.82 23.42
C ALA A 46 -18.52 -28.07 22.63
N ALA A 47 -19.67 -27.92 23.28
CA ALA A 47 -20.98 -28.05 22.63
C ALA A 47 -21.20 -27.01 21.53
N MET A 48 -20.78 -25.74 21.74
CA MET A 48 -20.88 -24.68 20.74
C MET A 48 -19.91 -24.88 19.57
N ALA A 49 -18.69 -25.36 19.82
CA ALA A 49 -17.73 -25.69 18.78
C ALA A 49 -18.26 -26.82 17.88
N GLY A 50 -18.89 -27.85 18.45
CA GLY A 50 -19.53 -28.92 17.69
C GLY A 50 -20.72 -28.48 16.83
N GLN A 51 -21.33 -27.33 17.13
CA GLN A 51 -22.40 -26.71 16.32
C GLN A 51 -21.86 -25.74 15.24
N GLY A 52 -20.57 -25.74 14.98
CA GLY A 52 -19.95 -24.83 13.98
C GLY A 52 -19.71 -23.39 14.49
N ARG A 53 -20.00 -23.10 15.76
CA ARG A 53 -19.80 -21.78 16.38
C ARG A 53 -18.43 -21.68 17.05
N GLN A 54 -17.35 -21.87 16.27
CA GLN A 54 -15.98 -22.01 16.77
C GLN A 54 -15.53 -20.83 17.67
N VAL A 55 -15.75 -19.58 17.26
CA VAL A 55 -15.32 -18.39 18.03
C VAL A 55 -15.99 -18.34 19.40
N ARG A 56 -17.31 -18.62 19.46
CA ARG A 56 -18.03 -18.69 20.74
C ARG A 56 -17.56 -19.85 21.59
N GLY A 57 -17.27 -20.99 20.96
CA GLY A 57 -16.72 -22.17 21.66
C GLY A 57 -15.36 -21.83 22.29
N THR A 58 -14.46 -21.19 21.56
CA THR A 58 -13.15 -20.73 22.07
C THR A 58 -13.30 -19.70 23.18
N LEU A 59 -14.27 -18.76 23.08
CA LEU A 59 -14.54 -17.77 24.13
C LEU A 59 -14.92 -18.46 25.47
N PHE A 60 -15.86 -19.41 25.44
CA PHE A 60 -16.25 -20.12 26.65
C PHE A 60 -15.14 -20.98 27.23
N GLN A 61 -14.32 -21.61 26.39
CA GLN A 61 -13.12 -22.34 26.82
C GLN A 61 -12.06 -21.40 27.44
N ALA A 62 -11.83 -20.23 26.85
CA ALA A 62 -10.92 -19.23 27.38
C ALA A 62 -11.38 -18.71 28.75
N LEU A 63 -12.67 -18.37 28.89
CA LEU A 63 -13.26 -17.96 30.16
C LEU A 63 -13.19 -19.09 31.20
N GLY A 64 -13.38 -20.35 30.80
CA GLY A 64 -13.22 -21.50 31.66
C GLY A 64 -11.79 -21.62 32.23
N LYS A 65 -10.77 -21.47 31.38
CA LYS A 65 -9.37 -21.47 31.82
C LYS A 65 -9.07 -20.31 32.76
N ALA A 66 -9.63 -19.12 32.49
CA ALA A 66 -9.44 -17.92 33.28
C ALA A 66 -10.17 -17.95 34.63
N ALA A 67 -11.28 -18.71 34.75
CA ALA A 67 -12.12 -18.74 35.94
C ALA A 67 -11.39 -19.23 37.21
N VAL A 68 -10.48 -20.21 37.07
CA VAL A 68 -9.79 -20.79 38.24
C VAL A 68 -8.87 -19.76 38.91
N PRO A 69 -7.87 -19.12 38.21
CA PRO A 69 -7.02 -18.15 38.87
C PRO A 69 -7.78 -16.88 39.26
N ALA A 70 -8.78 -16.45 38.50
CA ALA A 70 -9.57 -15.26 38.83
C ALA A 70 -10.38 -15.45 40.12
N LEU A 71 -11.11 -16.57 40.26
CA LEU A 71 -11.92 -16.86 41.45
C LEU A 71 -11.05 -17.24 42.64
N PHE A 72 -9.88 -17.85 42.41
CA PHE A 72 -8.90 -18.09 43.49
C PHE A 72 -8.41 -16.77 44.08
N VAL A 73 -7.96 -15.82 43.25
CA VAL A 73 -7.48 -14.52 43.71
C VAL A 73 -8.57 -13.72 44.37
N TRP A 74 -9.80 -13.78 43.83
CA TRP A 74 -10.96 -13.13 44.45
C TRP A 74 -11.30 -13.72 45.82
N GLY A 75 -11.34 -15.05 45.95
CA GLY A 75 -11.58 -15.74 47.22
C GLY A 75 -10.48 -15.47 48.25
N LEU A 76 -9.20 -15.43 47.81
CA LEU A 76 -8.07 -15.05 48.64
C LEU A 76 -8.18 -13.60 49.13
N SER A 77 -8.59 -12.68 48.25
CA SER A 77 -8.81 -11.27 48.60
C SER A 77 -9.89 -11.08 49.66
N LEU A 78 -11.02 -11.81 49.53
CA LEU A 78 -12.08 -11.81 50.54
C LEU A 78 -11.59 -12.32 51.88
N GLY A 79 -10.78 -13.37 51.88
CA GLY A 79 -10.23 -13.94 53.07
C GLY A 79 -9.18 -13.04 53.76
N MET A 80 -8.30 -12.43 52.97
CA MET A 80 -7.28 -11.52 53.47
C MET A 80 -7.87 -10.26 54.11
N ASN A 81 -8.95 -9.73 53.52
CA ASN A 81 -9.67 -8.58 54.10
C ASN A 81 -10.34 -8.87 55.47
N ALA A 82 -10.56 -10.12 55.82
CA ALA A 82 -11.11 -10.53 57.11
C ALA A 82 -10.03 -10.61 58.20
N LEU A 83 -8.74 -10.74 57.86
CA LEU A 83 -7.64 -10.87 58.78
C LEU A 83 -7.18 -9.50 59.33
N VAL A 84 -6.81 -9.47 60.59
CA VAL A 84 -6.06 -8.33 61.20
C VAL A 84 -4.59 -8.70 61.16
N LEU A 85 -3.87 -8.06 60.26
CA LEU A 85 -2.43 -8.26 60.11
C LEU A 85 -1.65 -7.14 60.84
N PRO A 86 -0.51 -7.45 61.47
CA PRO A 86 0.41 -6.42 61.94
C PRO A 86 0.84 -5.50 60.81
N GLU A 87 1.04 -4.20 61.05
CA GLU A 87 1.28 -3.19 60.03
C GLU A 87 2.36 -3.61 59.02
N ARG A 88 3.49 -4.15 59.49
CA ARG A 88 4.58 -4.61 58.61
C ARG A 88 4.20 -5.71 57.66
N PHE A 89 3.28 -6.60 58.04
CA PHE A 89 2.76 -7.69 57.18
C PHE A 89 1.60 -7.25 56.33
N ALA A 90 0.84 -6.26 56.77
CA ALA A 90 -0.30 -5.71 56.04
C ALA A 90 0.15 -5.11 54.69
N ASP A 91 1.24 -4.30 54.68
CA ASP A 91 1.78 -3.70 53.47
C ASP A 91 2.28 -4.72 52.43
N TRP A 92 3.04 -5.73 52.97
CA TRP A 92 3.50 -6.84 52.11
C TRP A 92 2.35 -7.69 51.53
N ALA A 93 1.33 -7.94 52.35
CA ALA A 93 0.16 -8.68 51.91
C ALA A 93 -0.66 -7.89 50.88
N ALA A 94 -0.82 -6.58 51.10
CA ALA A 94 -1.49 -5.70 50.13
C ALA A 94 -0.79 -5.66 48.77
N SER A 95 0.54 -5.46 48.77
CA SER A 95 1.34 -5.49 47.53
C SER A 95 1.33 -6.86 46.86
N GLY A 96 1.39 -7.95 47.63
CA GLY A 96 1.27 -9.30 47.12
C GLY A 96 -0.09 -9.58 46.46
N MET A 97 -1.16 -9.09 47.09
CA MET A 97 -2.54 -9.21 46.53
C MET A 97 -2.70 -8.39 45.26
N GLU A 98 -2.15 -7.20 45.20
CA GLU A 98 -2.14 -6.37 44.00
C GLU A 98 -1.42 -7.08 42.84
N VAL A 99 -0.22 -7.62 43.08
CA VAL A 99 0.51 -8.41 42.07
C VAL A 99 -0.27 -9.63 41.61
N LEU A 100 -0.89 -10.38 42.54
CA LEU A 100 -1.72 -11.52 42.18
C LEU A 100 -2.93 -11.10 41.34
N GLY A 101 -3.54 -9.95 41.66
CA GLY A 101 -4.62 -9.36 40.90
C GLY A 101 -4.19 -9.01 39.45
N ILE A 102 -3.04 -8.33 39.30
CA ILE A 102 -2.45 -8.00 38.01
C ILE A 102 -2.17 -9.27 37.19
N LEU A 103 -1.59 -10.29 37.80
CA LEU A 103 -1.31 -11.57 37.14
C LEU A 103 -2.59 -12.31 36.74
N ALA A 104 -3.63 -12.30 37.59
CA ALA A 104 -4.92 -12.93 37.27
C ALA A 104 -5.60 -12.22 36.08
N VAL A 105 -5.66 -10.89 36.09
CA VAL A 105 -6.20 -10.11 34.96
C VAL A 105 -5.36 -10.32 33.69
N GLY A 106 -4.04 -10.28 33.82
CA GLY A 106 -3.11 -10.55 32.72
C GLY A 106 -3.34 -11.94 32.10
N TYR A 107 -3.58 -12.97 32.95
CA TYR A 107 -3.88 -14.31 32.47
C TYR A 107 -5.25 -14.40 31.77
N VAL A 108 -6.27 -13.70 32.28
CA VAL A 108 -7.58 -13.60 31.60
C VAL A 108 -7.39 -13.01 30.20
N LEU A 109 -6.68 -11.90 30.08
CA LEU A 109 -6.39 -11.26 28.79
C LEU A 109 -5.56 -12.17 27.88
N TYR A 110 -4.59 -12.89 28.45
CA TYR A 110 -3.74 -13.81 27.69
C TYR A 110 -4.54 -14.95 27.01
N VAL A 111 -5.51 -15.54 27.72
CA VAL A 111 -6.35 -16.61 27.16
C VAL A 111 -7.42 -16.05 26.21
N LEU A 112 -7.85 -14.80 26.39
CA LEU A 112 -8.77 -14.13 25.46
C LEU A 112 -8.13 -13.84 24.09
N ILE A 113 -6.79 -13.78 23.99
CA ILE A 113 -6.08 -13.68 22.71
C ILE A 113 -6.40 -14.90 21.80
N ASP A 114 -6.67 -16.08 22.39
CA ASP A 114 -7.08 -17.26 21.62
C ASP A 114 -8.45 -17.06 20.92
N VAL A 115 -9.30 -16.20 21.45
CA VAL A 115 -10.59 -15.85 20.83
C VAL A 115 -10.36 -14.96 19.61
N VAL A 116 -9.42 -14.01 19.71
CA VAL A 116 -9.00 -13.16 18.58
C VAL A 116 -8.40 -14.03 17.48
N ASP A 117 -7.55 -14.99 17.84
CA ASP A 117 -6.96 -15.96 16.92
C ASP A 117 -8.06 -16.78 16.18
N ALA A 118 -9.01 -17.34 16.92
CA ALA A 118 -10.13 -18.09 16.34
C ALA A 118 -11.03 -17.22 15.43
N TRP A 119 -11.22 -15.94 15.80
CA TRP A 119 -11.97 -14.99 14.99
C TRP A 119 -11.24 -14.67 13.68
N MET A 120 -9.92 -14.40 13.75
CA MET A 120 -9.10 -14.16 12.56
C MET A 120 -9.05 -15.39 11.65
N MET A 121 -8.87 -16.60 12.18
CA MET A 121 -8.90 -17.85 11.40
C MET A 121 -10.24 -18.07 10.69
N MET A 122 -11.36 -17.69 11.31
CA MET A 122 -12.67 -17.79 10.68
C MET A 122 -12.81 -16.86 9.46
N TRP A 123 -12.18 -15.69 9.50
CA TRP A 123 -12.14 -14.77 8.36
C TRP A 123 -11.15 -15.23 7.30
N ALA A 124 -9.97 -15.70 7.69
CA ALA A 124 -8.95 -16.26 6.84
C ALA A 124 -9.44 -17.45 6.00
N GLY A 125 -10.25 -18.33 6.60
CA GLY A 125 -10.83 -19.47 5.88
C GLY A 125 -11.82 -19.11 4.76
N LYS A 126 -12.20 -17.83 4.62
CA LYS A 126 -13.02 -17.33 3.51
C LYS A 126 -12.18 -16.79 2.34
N THR A 127 -10.90 -16.62 2.54
CA THR A 127 -9.94 -16.06 1.57
C THR A 127 -8.99 -17.16 1.12
N ALA A 128 -8.83 -17.38 -0.19
CA ALA A 128 -7.95 -18.43 -0.74
C ALA A 128 -6.45 -18.05 -0.67
N SER A 129 -6.02 -17.21 0.28
CA SER A 129 -4.68 -16.67 0.36
C SER A 129 -3.81 -17.41 1.38
N LYS A 130 -2.66 -17.94 0.95
CA LYS A 130 -1.65 -18.53 1.84
C LYS A 130 -1.02 -17.51 2.82
N LEU A 131 -1.27 -16.22 2.65
CA LEU A 131 -0.79 -15.16 3.54
C LEU A 131 -1.47 -15.22 4.91
N ASP A 132 -2.71 -15.66 4.96
CA ASP A 132 -3.49 -15.73 6.19
C ASP A 132 -2.89 -16.72 7.20
N ASP A 133 -2.35 -17.84 6.69
CA ASP A 133 -1.67 -18.87 7.50
C ASP A 133 -0.41 -18.35 8.20
N MET A 134 0.23 -17.29 7.65
CA MET A 134 1.41 -16.66 8.24
C MET A 134 1.06 -15.48 9.14
N LEU A 135 0.05 -14.68 8.78
CA LEU A 135 -0.30 -13.46 9.51
C LEU A 135 -0.98 -13.74 10.85
N VAL A 136 -1.90 -14.72 10.92
CA VAL A 136 -2.65 -15.01 12.13
C VAL A 136 -1.73 -15.42 13.29
N PRO A 137 -0.77 -16.36 13.13
CA PRO A 137 0.18 -16.69 14.19
C PRO A 137 1.09 -15.51 14.60
N MET A 138 1.47 -14.64 13.64
CA MET A 138 2.27 -13.44 13.94
C MET A 138 1.50 -12.46 14.82
N VAL A 139 0.25 -12.14 14.47
CA VAL A 139 -0.61 -11.24 15.27
C VAL A 139 -0.81 -11.79 16.67
N ARG A 140 -1.16 -13.09 16.80
CA ARG A 140 -1.30 -13.75 18.10
C ARG A 140 -0.03 -13.63 18.94
N LYS A 141 1.14 -13.92 18.35
CA LYS A 141 2.42 -13.83 19.05
C LYS A 141 2.74 -12.40 19.47
N SER A 142 2.50 -11.41 18.61
CA SER A 142 2.70 -10.00 18.92
C SER A 142 1.80 -9.53 20.06
N LEU A 143 0.50 -9.88 20.04
CA LEU A 143 -0.43 -9.55 21.12
C LEU A 143 -0.01 -10.15 22.45
N ARG A 144 0.44 -11.42 22.45
CA ARG A 144 0.94 -12.09 23.69
C ARG A 144 2.20 -11.43 24.24
N VAL A 145 3.16 -11.10 23.36
CA VAL A 145 4.40 -10.42 23.77
C VAL A 145 4.09 -9.04 24.34
N THR A 146 3.24 -8.26 23.65
CA THR A 146 2.82 -6.94 24.13
C THR A 146 2.13 -7.04 25.50
N LEU A 147 1.20 -7.99 25.65
CA LEU A 147 0.52 -8.20 26.92
C LEU A 147 1.48 -8.57 28.05
N VAL A 148 2.44 -9.48 27.79
CA VAL A 148 3.45 -9.87 28.81
C VAL A 148 4.27 -8.66 29.21
N ILE A 149 4.71 -7.82 28.25
CA ILE A 149 5.46 -6.59 28.57
C ILE A 149 4.62 -5.66 29.45
N LEU A 150 3.34 -5.47 29.14
CA LEU A 150 2.44 -4.62 29.94
C LEU A 150 2.22 -5.17 31.34
N VAL A 151 2.01 -6.50 31.48
CA VAL A 151 1.85 -7.15 32.79
C VAL A 151 3.12 -7.02 33.63
N VAL A 152 4.30 -7.25 33.02
CA VAL A 152 5.59 -7.09 33.73
C VAL A 152 5.81 -5.63 34.14
N ALA A 153 5.48 -4.66 33.28
CA ALA A 153 5.57 -3.25 33.60
C ALA A 153 4.65 -2.87 34.78
N GLN A 154 3.41 -3.39 34.78
CA GLN A 154 2.42 -3.15 35.84
C GLN A 154 2.84 -3.79 37.17
N VAL A 155 3.38 -5.03 37.14
CA VAL A 155 3.95 -5.68 38.33
C VAL A 155 5.15 -4.89 38.86
N GLY A 156 6.04 -4.43 37.97
CA GLY A 156 7.17 -3.61 38.35
C GLY A 156 6.76 -2.29 39.02
N GLN A 157 5.64 -1.71 38.58
CA GLN A 157 5.06 -0.53 39.21
C GLN A 157 4.52 -0.83 40.62
N SER A 158 3.77 -1.92 40.77
CA SER A 158 3.19 -2.30 42.07
C SER A 158 4.27 -2.63 43.14
N LEU A 159 5.46 -3.05 42.71
CA LEU A 159 6.57 -3.39 43.58
C LEU A 159 7.58 -2.24 43.75
N SER A 160 7.44 -1.12 43.07
CA SER A 160 8.39 -0.02 43.04
C SER A 160 7.70 1.30 43.28
N ASP A 161 8.26 2.14 44.17
CA ASP A 161 7.79 3.51 44.39
C ASP A 161 8.07 4.45 43.19
N LYS A 162 8.66 3.93 42.12
CA LYS A 162 8.97 4.72 40.93
C LYS A 162 7.74 4.89 40.01
N PRO A 163 7.51 6.12 39.56
CA PRO A 163 6.37 6.35 38.68
C PRO A 163 6.50 5.59 37.34
N VAL A 164 5.42 4.98 36.87
CA VAL A 164 5.31 4.25 35.58
C VAL A 164 5.80 5.09 34.39
N SER A 165 5.77 6.41 34.52
CA SER A 165 6.22 7.34 33.47
C SER A 165 7.62 7.04 32.94
N SER A 166 8.54 6.57 33.80
CA SER A 166 9.92 6.22 33.38
C SER A 166 9.95 4.94 32.53
N ILE A 167 9.11 3.95 32.85
CA ILE A 167 8.98 2.71 32.08
C ILE A 167 8.29 3.01 30.74
N LEU A 168 7.21 3.81 30.77
CA LEU A 168 6.50 4.25 29.58
C LEU A 168 7.36 5.11 28.66
N ALA A 169 8.22 5.97 29.21
CA ALA A 169 9.17 6.75 28.42
C ALA A 169 10.16 5.86 27.67
N GLY A 170 10.74 4.84 28.34
CA GLY A 170 11.61 3.85 27.71
C GLY A 170 10.90 3.03 26.61
N LEU A 171 9.69 2.55 26.89
CA LEU A 171 8.85 1.87 25.90
C LEU A 171 8.46 2.80 24.75
N GLY A 172 8.24 4.09 25.01
CA GLY A 172 7.95 5.13 24.01
C GLY A 172 9.08 5.28 22.98
N VAL A 173 10.32 5.37 23.44
CA VAL A 173 11.48 5.44 22.53
C VAL A 173 11.64 4.14 21.73
N GLY A 174 11.50 2.98 22.39
CA GLY A 174 11.53 1.68 21.70
C GLY A 174 10.42 1.53 20.65
N SER A 175 9.20 1.98 20.95
CA SER A 175 8.08 1.92 20.02
C SER A 175 8.28 2.85 18.82
N LEU A 176 8.90 4.03 19.01
CA LEU A 176 9.25 4.93 17.92
C LEU A 176 10.24 4.27 16.95
N ALA A 177 11.27 3.59 17.49
CA ALA A 177 12.23 2.86 16.65
C ALA A 177 11.56 1.75 15.82
N VAL A 178 10.64 0.98 16.42
CA VAL A 178 9.86 -0.05 15.72
C VAL A 178 8.93 0.58 14.68
N ALA A 179 8.27 1.70 14.99
CA ALA A 179 7.39 2.40 14.07
C ALA A 179 8.15 2.94 12.85
N LEU A 180 9.36 3.49 13.05
CA LEU A 180 10.22 3.94 11.96
C LEU A 180 10.69 2.77 11.09
N ALA A 181 11.06 1.64 11.71
CA ALA A 181 11.43 0.43 10.96
C ALA A 181 10.27 -0.17 10.15
N ALA A 182 9.02 -0.04 10.63
CA ALA A 182 7.82 -0.55 9.95
C ALA A 182 7.22 0.44 8.93
N LYS A 183 7.68 1.69 8.89
CA LYS A 183 7.12 2.79 8.07
C LYS A 183 6.88 2.39 6.63
N ASP A 184 7.89 1.81 5.96
CA ASP A 184 7.79 1.48 4.55
C ASP A 184 6.79 0.35 4.27
N THR A 185 6.68 -0.61 5.19
CA THR A 185 5.70 -1.69 5.09
C THR A 185 4.28 -1.14 5.18
N VAL A 186 4.04 -0.27 6.14
CA VAL A 186 2.75 0.40 6.35
C VAL A 186 2.42 1.31 5.16
N SER A 187 3.39 2.09 4.67
CA SER A 187 3.24 2.95 3.49
C SER A 187 2.84 2.15 2.25
N ASN A 188 3.50 1.03 1.99
CA ASN A 188 3.18 0.18 0.85
C ASN A 188 1.78 -0.45 0.95
N PHE A 189 1.36 -0.84 2.14
CA PHE A 189 0.01 -1.37 2.37
C PHE A 189 -1.06 -0.31 2.09
N PHE A 190 -0.91 0.89 2.65
CA PHE A 190 -1.84 2.00 2.38
C PHE A 190 -1.79 2.45 0.92
N GLY A 191 -0.61 2.46 0.28
CA GLY A 191 -0.48 2.72 -1.16
C GLY A 191 -1.30 1.74 -1.99
N SER A 192 -1.31 0.45 -1.62
CA SER A 192 -2.16 -0.56 -2.27
C SER A 192 -3.66 -0.25 -2.13
N LEU A 193 -4.10 0.16 -0.93
CA LEU A 193 -5.50 0.53 -0.69
C LEU A 193 -5.93 1.74 -1.52
N VAL A 194 -5.07 2.75 -1.61
CA VAL A 194 -5.31 3.94 -2.44
C VAL A 194 -5.45 3.54 -3.90
N ILE A 195 -4.50 2.76 -4.45
CA ILE A 195 -4.54 2.31 -5.85
C ILE A 195 -5.81 1.50 -6.14
N LEU A 196 -6.23 0.61 -5.22
CA LEU A 196 -7.44 -0.20 -5.36
C LEU A 196 -8.73 0.62 -5.27
N SER A 197 -8.74 1.67 -4.43
CA SER A 197 -9.88 2.58 -4.26
C SER A 197 -10.05 3.49 -5.46
N ASP A 198 -8.99 4.19 -5.85
CA ASP A 198 -9.04 5.25 -6.86
C ASP A 198 -8.93 4.71 -8.28
N LYS A 199 -8.39 3.49 -8.44
CA LYS A 199 -8.21 2.78 -9.72
C LYS A 199 -7.60 3.68 -10.80
N PRO A 200 -6.43 4.29 -10.57
CA PRO A 200 -5.76 5.11 -11.59
C PRO A 200 -5.41 4.29 -12.82
N PHE A 201 -5.28 2.98 -12.69
CA PHE A 201 -5.09 2.01 -13.76
C PHE A 201 -5.70 0.65 -13.37
N GLU A 202 -5.82 -0.23 -14.36
CA GLU A 202 -6.28 -1.62 -14.22
C GLU A 202 -5.23 -2.59 -14.78
N LEU A 203 -5.37 -3.87 -14.45
CA LEU A 203 -4.51 -4.92 -15.00
C LEU A 203 -4.61 -4.93 -16.53
N GLY A 204 -3.48 -5.08 -17.20
CA GLY A 204 -3.36 -5.07 -18.65
C GLY A 204 -3.27 -3.68 -19.29
N GLN A 205 -3.47 -2.60 -18.55
CA GLN A 205 -3.32 -1.25 -19.09
C GLN A 205 -1.86 -0.83 -19.16
N LEU A 206 -1.52 -0.11 -20.23
CA LEU A 206 -0.21 0.51 -20.40
C LEU A 206 -0.18 1.82 -19.62
N ILE A 207 0.77 1.93 -18.70
CA ILE A 207 0.98 3.15 -17.90
C ILE A 207 2.43 3.61 -18.00
N LYS A 208 2.63 4.91 -17.74
CA LYS A 208 3.96 5.49 -17.55
C LYS A 208 4.06 6.09 -16.17
N VAL A 209 5.13 5.73 -15.46
CA VAL A 209 5.44 6.19 -14.10
C VAL A 209 6.90 6.64 -14.09
N GLY A 210 7.13 7.94 -13.93
CA GLY A 210 8.46 8.53 -14.10
C GLY A 210 9.02 8.25 -15.49
N SER A 211 10.17 7.60 -15.57
CA SER A 211 10.80 7.19 -16.84
C SER A 211 10.38 5.80 -17.34
N THR A 212 9.62 5.04 -16.54
CA THR A 212 9.24 3.67 -16.86
C THR A 212 7.88 3.62 -17.54
N THR A 213 7.83 3.02 -18.74
CA THR A 213 6.57 2.72 -19.44
C THR A 213 6.39 1.22 -19.51
N GLY A 214 5.23 0.71 -19.10
CA GLY A 214 4.96 -0.72 -19.13
C GLY A 214 3.49 -1.07 -18.89
N THR A 215 3.15 -2.29 -19.25
CA THR A 215 1.80 -2.86 -19.01
C THR A 215 1.72 -3.39 -17.59
N VAL A 216 0.65 -3.08 -16.88
CA VAL A 216 0.38 -3.58 -15.53
C VAL A 216 0.13 -5.08 -15.58
N GLU A 217 1.08 -5.87 -15.08
CA GLU A 217 0.99 -7.35 -15.07
C GLU A 217 0.34 -7.87 -13.81
N SER A 218 0.69 -7.28 -12.66
CA SER A 218 0.10 -7.67 -11.37
C SER A 218 0.13 -6.54 -10.36
N LEU A 219 -0.90 -6.48 -9.52
CA LEU A 219 -1.01 -5.60 -8.38
C LEU A 219 -1.05 -6.45 -7.11
N GLY A 220 0.00 -6.34 -6.28
CA GLY A 220 0.11 -7.02 -4.98
C GLY A 220 -0.11 -6.08 -3.81
N PHE A 221 -0.09 -6.62 -2.58
CA PHE A 221 -0.24 -5.83 -1.34
C PHE A 221 0.90 -4.83 -1.07
N ARG A 222 2.10 -5.08 -1.60
CA ARG A 222 3.28 -4.27 -1.36
C ARG A 222 3.79 -3.57 -2.60
N SER A 223 3.61 -4.18 -3.77
CA SER A 223 4.21 -3.73 -5.02
C SER A 223 3.36 -4.06 -6.22
N THR A 224 3.44 -3.21 -7.24
CA THR A 224 2.89 -3.39 -8.58
C THR A 224 4.00 -3.80 -9.53
N ARG A 225 3.71 -4.71 -10.46
CA ARG A 225 4.66 -5.17 -11.48
C ARG A 225 4.23 -4.67 -12.84
N LEU A 226 5.17 -4.07 -13.55
CA LEU A 226 5.00 -3.56 -14.90
C LEU A 226 5.89 -4.37 -15.86
N ARG A 227 5.34 -4.80 -16.99
CA ARG A 227 6.09 -5.38 -18.11
C ARG A 227 6.39 -4.26 -19.10
N THR A 228 7.66 -3.92 -19.27
CA THR A 228 8.07 -2.91 -20.26
C THR A 228 7.90 -3.43 -21.70
N LEU A 229 7.99 -2.52 -22.67
CA LEU A 229 7.93 -2.89 -24.09
C LEU A 229 9.10 -3.80 -24.50
N ASP A 230 10.25 -3.68 -23.83
CA ASP A 230 11.42 -4.56 -24.03
C ASP A 230 11.28 -5.93 -23.32
N GLY A 231 10.16 -6.17 -22.65
CA GLY A 231 9.89 -7.42 -21.92
C GLY A 231 10.45 -7.48 -20.50
N HIS A 232 11.08 -6.41 -19.99
CA HIS A 232 11.59 -6.39 -18.63
C HIS A 232 10.45 -6.30 -17.61
N LEU A 233 10.60 -6.95 -16.46
CA LEU A 233 9.67 -6.88 -15.35
C LEU A 233 10.18 -5.85 -14.32
N VAL A 234 9.51 -4.73 -14.23
CA VAL A 234 9.80 -3.67 -13.26
C VAL A 234 8.85 -3.81 -12.08
N THR A 235 9.39 -3.81 -10.86
CA THR A 235 8.59 -3.89 -9.62
C THR A 235 8.70 -2.57 -8.89
N ILE A 236 7.56 -1.91 -8.67
CA ILE A 236 7.46 -0.61 -8.00
C ILE A 236 6.74 -0.80 -6.67
N PRO A 237 7.30 -0.32 -5.53
CA PRO A 237 6.60 -0.32 -4.24
C PRO A 237 5.33 0.52 -4.32
N ASN A 238 4.20 0.02 -3.79
CA ASN A 238 2.90 0.70 -3.92
C ASN A 238 2.83 2.03 -3.16
N GLY A 239 3.58 2.15 -2.05
CA GLY A 239 3.69 3.42 -1.32
C GLY A 239 4.39 4.52 -2.15
N GLU A 240 5.36 4.14 -2.97
CA GLU A 240 6.00 5.04 -3.93
C GLU A 240 5.07 5.33 -5.10
N LEU A 241 4.48 4.31 -5.70
CA LEU A 241 3.59 4.40 -6.85
C LEU A 241 2.36 5.30 -6.59
N ALA A 242 1.76 5.19 -5.40
CA ALA A 242 0.60 6.00 -5.01
C ALA A 242 0.92 7.50 -4.85
N ASN A 243 2.21 7.85 -4.65
CA ASN A 243 2.67 9.23 -4.52
C ASN A 243 3.28 9.81 -5.81
N GLN A 244 3.38 9.02 -6.87
CA GLN A 244 3.91 9.47 -8.16
C GLN A 244 2.80 9.87 -9.13
N THR A 245 3.16 10.71 -10.11
CA THR A 245 2.28 10.98 -11.24
C THR A 245 2.21 9.76 -12.14
N ILE A 246 0.99 9.27 -12.39
CA ILE A 246 0.72 8.13 -13.25
C ILE A 246 0.05 8.63 -14.53
N GLU A 247 0.70 8.42 -15.67
CA GLU A 247 0.13 8.67 -16.99
C GLU A 247 -0.49 7.37 -17.52
N ASN A 248 -1.81 7.30 -17.59
CA ASN A 248 -2.52 6.11 -18.08
C ASN A 248 -2.68 6.16 -19.60
N ILE A 249 -1.72 5.57 -20.32
CA ILE A 249 -1.72 5.50 -21.77
C ILE A 249 -2.81 4.55 -22.28
N GLY A 250 -3.10 3.49 -21.52
CA GLY A 250 -4.12 2.50 -21.89
C GLY A 250 -5.57 3.04 -21.90
N ARG A 251 -5.82 4.17 -21.22
CA ARG A 251 -7.14 4.83 -21.17
C ARG A 251 -7.28 5.99 -22.14
N ARG A 252 -6.26 6.27 -22.97
CA ARG A 252 -6.37 7.36 -23.97
C ARG A 252 -7.46 7.03 -24.98
N PRO A 253 -8.33 8.00 -25.37
CA PRO A 253 -9.40 7.76 -26.34
C PRO A 253 -8.86 7.68 -27.78
N SER A 254 -7.75 8.37 -28.07
CA SER A 254 -7.17 8.47 -29.40
C SER A 254 -5.67 8.63 -29.33
N ILE A 255 -4.97 8.42 -30.43
CA ILE A 255 -3.55 8.71 -30.61
C ILE A 255 -3.43 9.99 -31.41
N ARG A 256 -2.84 11.03 -30.82
CA ARG A 256 -2.55 12.28 -31.51
C ARG A 256 -1.22 12.16 -32.25
N ARG A 257 -1.23 12.50 -33.55
CA ARG A 257 -0.01 12.72 -34.33
C ARG A 257 0.21 14.20 -34.57
N ILE A 258 1.44 14.63 -34.42
CA ILE A 258 1.95 15.93 -34.93
C ILE A 258 3.02 15.59 -35.93
N ALA A 259 2.90 16.12 -37.16
CA ALA A 259 3.90 15.99 -38.18
C ALA A 259 4.25 17.39 -38.75
N ASN A 260 5.51 17.60 -38.94
CA ASN A 260 6.05 18.80 -39.62
C ASN A 260 6.49 18.35 -41.01
N LEU A 261 5.75 18.78 -42.04
CA LEU A 261 6.12 18.56 -43.44
C LEU A 261 6.88 19.80 -43.90
N THR A 262 8.13 19.62 -44.24
CA THR A 262 9.00 20.74 -44.65
C THR A 262 9.18 20.77 -46.15
N ILE A 263 8.87 21.90 -46.77
CA ILE A 263 9.03 22.14 -48.21
C ILE A 263 10.09 23.24 -48.46
N THR A 264 10.64 23.27 -49.68
CA THR A 264 11.71 24.20 -50.03
C THR A 264 11.24 25.64 -50.03
N TYR A 265 12.16 26.60 -49.79
CA TYR A 265 11.89 28.04 -49.88
C TYR A 265 11.56 28.51 -51.30
N ASP A 266 12.04 27.80 -52.31
CA ASP A 266 11.77 28.08 -53.72
C ASP A 266 10.33 27.74 -54.15
N THR A 267 9.52 27.16 -53.22
CA THR A 267 8.13 26.84 -53.45
C THR A 267 7.27 28.12 -53.50
N PRO A 268 6.65 28.47 -54.64
CA PRO A 268 5.83 29.68 -54.73
C PRO A 268 4.56 29.57 -53.88
N PRO A 269 4.02 30.72 -53.44
CA PRO A 269 2.86 30.74 -52.50
C PRO A 269 1.65 29.91 -52.97
N GLU A 270 1.38 29.84 -54.25
CA GLU A 270 0.28 29.04 -54.84
C GLU A 270 0.52 27.55 -54.63
N LYS A 271 1.78 27.11 -54.72
CA LYS A 271 2.19 25.72 -54.46
C LYS A 271 2.19 25.39 -52.96
N VAL A 272 2.47 26.34 -52.08
CA VAL A 272 2.32 26.20 -50.64
C VAL A 272 0.81 25.98 -50.33
N GLN A 273 -0.05 26.76 -50.94
CA GLN A 273 -1.50 26.60 -50.76
C GLN A 273 -1.99 25.21 -51.29
N GLU A 274 -1.48 24.78 -52.44
CA GLU A 274 -1.77 23.45 -53.01
C GLU A 274 -1.27 22.34 -52.05
N ALA A 275 -0.07 22.48 -51.46
CA ALA A 275 0.42 21.52 -50.46
C ALA A 275 -0.49 21.40 -49.23
N LEU A 276 -1.01 22.53 -48.73
CA LEU A 276 -1.97 22.57 -47.65
C LEU A 276 -3.28 21.84 -47.99
N GLU A 277 -3.79 22.09 -49.19
CA GLU A 277 -5.03 21.45 -49.66
C GLU A 277 -4.84 19.93 -49.87
N ILE A 278 -3.72 19.50 -50.44
CA ILE A 278 -3.36 18.09 -50.56
C ILE A 278 -3.35 17.41 -49.15
N ALA A 279 -2.67 18.02 -48.17
CA ALA A 279 -2.59 17.46 -46.85
C ALA A 279 -3.93 17.43 -46.14
N LYS A 280 -4.80 18.42 -46.31
CA LYS A 280 -6.19 18.42 -45.82
C LYS A 280 -7.02 17.33 -46.47
N ASP A 281 -6.91 17.16 -47.80
CA ASP A 281 -7.70 16.16 -48.53
C ASP A 281 -7.28 14.74 -48.20
N VAL A 282 -5.99 14.47 -48.04
CA VAL A 282 -5.49 13.13 -47.60
C VAL A 282 -6.01 12.75 -46.23
N LEU A 283 -6.21 13.73 -45.37
CA LEU A 283 -6.68 13.50 -44.01
C LEU A 283 -8.21 13.67 -43.85
N LYS A 284 -8.90 14.10 -44.89
CA LYS A 284 -10.36 14.28 -44.87
C LYS A 284 -11.06 12.95 -44.65
N ASP A 285 -11.99 12.92 -43.70
CA ASP A 285 -12.86 11.77 -43.42
C ASP A 285 -12.13 10.43 -43.30
N HIS A 286 -10.89 10.45 -42.70
CA HIS A 286 -10.08 9.26 -42.61
C HIS A 286 -10.67 8.19 -41.63
N GLU A 287 -10.25 6.93 -41.79
CA GLU A 287 -10.79 5.75 -41.11
C GLU A 287 -10.79 5.82 -39.58
N GLY A 288 -9.89 6.61 -39.00
CA GLY A 288 -9.77 6.80 -37.54
C GLY A 288 -10.20 8.20 -37.08
N MET A 289 -10.95 8.97 -37.89
CA MET A 289 -11.37 10.31 -37.52
C MET A 289 -12.49 10.29 -36.49
N HIS A 290 -12.35 11.13 -35.45
CA HIS A 290 -13.43 11.42 -34.52
C HIS A 290 -14.03 12.79 -34.85
N PRO A 291 -15.37 12.97 -34.90
CA PRO A 291 -16.00 14.23 -35.30
C PRO A 291 -15.55 15.45 -34.49
N ASP A 292 -15.28 15.27 -33.18
CA ASP A 292 -14.87 16.37 -32.30
C ASP A 292 -13.39 16.75 -32.48
N PHE A 293 -12.60 15.94 -33.19
CA PHE A 293 -11.16 16.12 -33.38
C PHE A 293 -10.76 16.02 -34.86
N PRO A 294 -11.27 16.93 -35.72
CA PRO A 294 -10.92 16.92 -37.13
C PRO A 294 -9.44 17.23 -37.34
N PRO A 295 -8.83 16.72 -38.41
CA PRO A 295 -7.46 17.06 -38.80
C PRO A 295 -7.32 18.56 -39.03
N ARG A 296 -6.12 19.11 -38.74
CA ARG A 296 -5.80 20.50 -38.97
C ARG A 296 -4.45 20.60 -39.62
N VAL A 297 -4.35 21.45 -40.64
CA VAL A 297 -3.16 21.68 -41.43
C VAL A 297 -2.95 23.18 -41.58
N PHE A 298 -1.75 23.67 -41.23
CA PHE A 298 -1.39 25.09 -41.30
C PHE A 298 0.03 25.24 -41.76
N PHE A 299 0.30 26.32 -42.55
CA PHE A 299 1.65 26.85 -42.70
C PHE A 299 1.92 27.72 -41.45
N ASN A 300 2.77 27.28 -40.57
CA ASN A 300 2.93 27.89 -39.25
C ASN A 300 4.28 28.56 -39.01
N GLU A 301 5.31 28.19 -39.77
CA GLU A 301 6.68 28.66 -39.44
C GLU A 301 7.61 28.68 -40.66
N PHE A 302 8.51 29.66 -40.66
CA PHE A 302 9.66 29.77 -41.55
C PHE A 302 10.88 29.24 -40.78
N ASN A 303 11.30 28.01 -41.08
CA ASN A 303 12.49 27.42 -40.49
C ASN A 303 13.76 27.95 -41.17
N ASP A 304 14.95 27.64 -40.63
CA ASP A 304 16.24 28.09 -41.17
C ASP A 304 16.45 27.72 -42.66
N ALA A 305 15.95 26.56 -43.10
CA ALA A 305 16.13 26.03 -44.45
C ALA A 305 14.82 25.49 -45.09
N SER A 306 13.66 25.81 -44.56
CA SER A 306 12.37 25.25 -45.05
C SER A 306 11.16 26.05 -44.64
N LEU A 307 10.07 25.92 -45.39
CA LEU A 307 8.73 26.31 -45.01
C LEU A 307 8.09 25.12 -44.27
N ASN A 308 7.53 25.35 -43.04
CA ASN A 308 6.94 24.29 -42.23
C ASN A 308 5.43 24.23 -42.39
N LEU A 309 4.93 23.08 -42.83
CA LEU A 309 3.51 22.76 -42.82
C LEU A 309 3.20 21.88 -41.58
N PHE A 310 2.55 22.48 -40.61
CA PHE A 310 2.15 21.79 -39.36
C PHE A 310 0.89 21.00 -39.62
N VAL A 311 0.97 19.67 -39.41
CA VAL A 311 -0.13 18.74 -39.59
C VAL A 311 -0.44 18.09 -38.26
N ILE A 312 -1.70 18.15 -37.79
CA ILE A 312 -2.14 17.51 -36.59
C ILE A 312 -3.43 16.73 -36.85
N TYR A 313 -3.48 15.48 -36.41
CA TYR A 313 -4.67 14.66 -36.43
C TYR A 313 -4.71 13.67 -35.28
N TRP A 314 -5.89 13.14 -35.02
CA TRP A 314 -6.15 12.15 -33.98
C TRP A 314 -6.68 10.87 -34.62
N TYR A 315 -6.15 9.73 -34.22
CA TYR A 315 -6.56 8.42 -34.69
C TYR A 315 -7.32 7.68 -33.59
N HIS A 316 -8.51 7.26 -33.87
CA HIS A 316 -9.42 6.51 -32.99
C HIS A 316 -9.83 5.18 -33.67
N PRO A 317 -9.90 4.03 -32.94
CA PRO A 317 -9.52 3.83 -31.54
C PRO A 317 -8.00 3.91 -31.32
N ALA A 318 -7.57 4.01 -30.04
CA ALA A 318 -6.18 4.20 -29.69
C ALA A 318 -5.34 2.91 -29.81
N ASP A 319 -5.51 2.15 -30.88
CA ASP A 319 -4.68 1.00 -31.22
C ASP A 319 -3.40 1.45 -31.90
N TYR A 320 -2.25 1.12 -31.30
CA TYR A 320 -0.95 1.59 -31.76
C TYR A 320 -0.57 1.03 -33.15
N TRP A 321 -0.85 -0.23 -33.40
CA TRP A 321 -0.43 -0.86 -34.67
C TRP A 321 -1.34 -0.46 -35.82
N GLN A 322 -2.63 -0.32 -35.61
CA GLN A 322 -3.55 0.23 -36.60
C GLN A 322 -3.21 1.68 -36.91
N TYR A 323 -2.89 2.49 -35.89
CA TYR A 323 -2.41 3.85 -36.07
C TYR A 323 -1.11 3.90 -36.91
N MET A 324 -0.14 2.99 -36.66
CA MET A 324 1.11 2.96 -37.44
C MET A 324 0.85 2.60 -38.92
N ALA A 325 0.00 1.61 -39.17
CA ALA A 325 -0.39 1.23 -40.53
C ALA A 325 -1.12 2.38 -41.26
N PHE A 326 -2.00 3.08 -40.55
CA PHE A 326 -2.66 4.28 -41.09
C PHE A 326 -1.66 5.40 -41.37
N THR A 327 -0.74 5.63 -40.44
CA THR A 327 0.32 6.65 -40.61
C THR A 327 1.19 6.40 -41.84
N GLU A 328 1.52 5.13 -42.12
CA GLU A 328 2.26 4.73 -43.33
C GLU A 328 1.46 5.06 -44.60
N LYS A 329 0.16 4.71 -44.65
CA LYS A 329 -0.71 5.07 -45.78
C LYS A 329 -0.74 6.57 -46.04
N VAL A 330 -0.92 7.37 -44.97
CA VAL A 330 -0.92 8.84 -45.06
C VAL A 330 0.40 9.37 -45.61
N ASN A 331 1.55 8.87 -45.08
CA ASN A 331 2.86 9.31 -45.55
C ASN A 331 3.11 8.97 -47.01
N MET A 332 2.73 7.76 -47.45
CA MET A 332 2.90 7.35 -48.84
C MET A 332 2.01 8.16 -49.78
N GLU A 333 0.80 8.48 -49.40
CA GLU A 333 -0.15 9.25 -50.20
C GLU A 333 0.31 10.73 -50.28
N LEU A 334 0.80 11.32 -49.19
CA LEU A 334 1.39 12.64 -49.18
C LEU A 334 2.62 12.71 -50.11
N LEU A 335 3.55 11.75 -50.00
CA LEU A 335 4.71 11.66 -50.84
C LEU A 335 4.36 11.59 -52.32
N ARG A 336 3.39 10.73 -52.68
CA ARG A 336 2.90 10.56 -54.07
C ARG A 336 2.33 11.86 -54.61
N ARG A 337 1.39 12.50 -53.90
CA ARG A 337 0.71 13.71 -54.36
C ARG A 337 1.62 14.93 -54.40
N PHE A 338 2.59 15.07 -53.45
CA PHE A 338 3.55 16.18 -53.50
C PHE A 338 4.46 16.04 -54.72
N ASN A 339 4.92 14.83 -55.03
CA ASN A 339 5.71 14.57 -56.22
C ASN A 339 4.93 14.87 -57.52
N GLU A 340 3.66 14.45 -57.59
CA GLU A 340 2.78 14.73 -58.75
C GLU A 340 2.51 16.24 -58.92
N ALA A 341 2.41 16.99 -57.82
CA ALA A 341 2.22 18.42 -57.82
C ALA A 341 3.55 19.20 -58.02
N GLY A 342 4.70 18.54 -58.10
CA GLY A 342 6.00 19.18 -58.25
C GLY A 342 6.40 19.97 -56.99
N ILE A 343 5.97 19.53 -55.80
CA ILE A 343 6.31 20.12 -54.51
C ILE A 343 7.47 19.32 -53.90
N GLU A 344 8.59 19.99 -53.67
CA GLU A 344 9.81 19.35 -53.16
C GLU A 344 9.91 19.44 -51.63
N PHE A 345 10.21 18.29 -51.00
CA PHE A 345 10.53 18.27 -49.58
C PHE A 345 11.90 18.95 -49.36
N ALA A 346 11.99 19.75 -48.30
CA ALA A 346 13.20 20.45 -47.96
C ALA A 346 14.29 19.52 -47.41
N PHE A 347 15.47 19.67 -47.90
CA PHE A 347 16.71 19.10 -47.37
C PHE A 347 17.45 20.15 -46.54
N PRO A 348 18.30 19.76 -45.58
CA PRO A 348 19.23 20.71 -44.95
C PRO A 348 20.10 21.36 -46.02
N THR A 349 19.89 22.66 -46.27
CA THR A 349 20.64 23.43 -47.29
C THR A 349 21.50 24.50 -46.64
N GLN A 350 22.63 24.80 -47.26
CA GLN A 350 23.52 25.86 -46.83
C GLN A 350 23.92 26.72 -48.05
N THR A 351 23.86 28.03 -47.89
CA THR A 351 24.44 28.96 -48.87
C THR A 351 25.86 29.25 -48.45
N LEU A 352 26.82 28.88 -49.32
CA LEU A 352 28.24 29.14 -49.09
C LEU A 352 28.68 30.32 -49.86
N TYR A 353 29.13 31.38 -49.20
CA TYR A 353 29.80 32.50 -49.80
C TYR A 353 31.31 32.20 -49.88
N LEU A 354 31.85 32.00 -51.11
CA LEU A 354 33.23 31.71 -51.30
C LEU A 354 33.97 33.03 -51.47
N ALA A 355 34.79 33.46 -50.52
CA ALA A 355 35.65 34.60 -50.61
C ALA A 355 37.00 34.17 -51.18
N GLY A 356 37.42 34.80 -52.27
CA GLY A 356 38.75 34.59 -52.85
C GLY A 356 39.85 35.26 -52.02
N ASP A 357 40.91 34.51 -51.71
CA ASP A 357 42.13 35.01 -51.12
C ASP A 357 43.18 35.04 -52.26
N PRO A 358 43.73 36.19 -52.66
CA PRO A 358 44.74 36.27 -53.70
C PRO A 358 45.99 35.41 -53.39
N ALA A 359 46.29 35.17 -52.10
CA ALA A 359 47.41 34.35 -51.67
C ALA A 359 47.07 32.82 -51.64
N ARG A 360 45.80 32.48 -51.72
CA ARG A 360 45.29 31.10 -51.69
C ARG A 360 44.06 30.96 -52.57
N PRO A 361 44.27 30.96 -53.93
CA PRO A 361 43.14 30.89 -54.86
C PRO A 361 42.34 29.58 -54.63
N LEU A 362 41.00 29.67 -54.47
CA LEU A 362 40.09 28.54 -54.41
C LEU A 362 40.01 27.89 -55.79
N THR A 363 40.51 26.68 -55.92
CA THR A 363 40.33 25.88 -57.13
C THR A 363 39.09 24.93 -56.88
N ILE A 364 37.96 25.30 -57.51
CA ILE A 364 36.75 24.46 -57.47
C ILE A 364 36.87 23.47 -58.65
N GLY A 365 37.37 22.26 -58.37
CA GLY A 365 37.40 21.17 -59.33
C GLY A 365 35.99 20.68 -59.65
N GLY A 366 35.57 20.72 -60.94
CA GLY A 366 34.32 20.14 -61.43
C GLY A 366 33.25 21.06 -62.00
N LEU A 367 33.45 22.38 -61.96
CA LEU A 367 32.57 23.32 -62.66
C LEU A 367 33.15 23.67 -64.07
N SER A 368 33.34 22.64 -64.91
CA SER A 368 33.60 22.83 -66.37
C SER A 368 32.29 22.76 -67.13
N GLY A 369 31.51 23.81 -67.03
CA GLY A 369 30.30 24.05 -67.84
C GLY A 369 30.17 25.56 -68.05
N GLY A 370 30.55 26.05 -69.21
CA GLY A 370 30.66 27.45 -69.58
C GLY A 370 29.37 28.25 -69.34
N GLY A 371 29.45 29.23 -68.49
CA GLY A 371 28.51 30.29 -68.30
C GLY A 371 29.21 31.42 -67.55
N ALA A 372 29.61 32.48 -68.25
CA ALA A 372 30.10 33.69 -67.63
C ALA A 372 29.04 34.24 -66.68
N LEU A 373 29.40 34.49 -65.41
CA LEU A 373 28.58 35.24 -64.46
C LEU A 373 28.44 36.69 -65.01
N PRO A 374 27.20 37.22 -65.10
CA PRO A 374 26.99 38.61 -65.37
C PRO A 374 27.52 39.45 -64.20
N GLY A 375 28.32 40.49 -64.47
CA GLY A 375 28.87 41.41 -63.52
C GLY A 375 27.87 42.33 -62.80
#